data_8d62805a737cd42ff2e5327f9cd96d28
#
_entry.id   8d62805a737cd42ff2e5327f9cd96d28
#
_cell.length_a   1.000
_cell.length_b   1.000
_cell.length_c   1.000
_cell.angle_alpha   90.00
_cell.angle_beta   90.00
_cell.angle_gamma   90.00
#
_symmetry.space_group_name_H-M   'P 1'
#
loop_
_entity.id
_entity.type
_entity.pdbx_description
1 polymer ?
#
loop_
_entity_poly.entity_id
_entity_poly.type
_entity_poly.pdbx_seq_one_letter_code
_entity_poly.pdbx_strand_id
1 'polypeptide(L)'
;LAANMAKAGYKPVAIGVGEREFYIDLDSERTLSPDEVYKFARYEDVKLKVLDGEVEADGIRLKVQQAPSDGKPAFFQILNISTHHPSPDKQYVRVHGVAFEREDELNQYMEWLRKATERDHRLIGELMDLFSFHEEVGQGLALFHPKGQIIRKELMRYMQEINDSMSYQEVFTSHVYRSVLWKISGHYEMYRDKMLIFTHEDEELGVKPMNCPGHIMIYKSKPRSYKDLPIRFSEFGTIYRWEKKGELYGLLRVREITQDDGHVFLREDQIQEEVATLIRKTLEVLNKLGFAGQDVRVNLSTRPDESIGTDQQWEKATSSLINAMKSVGIEYLVKEKEGAFYGPKIDFEIKDSLERWWQLSTIQVDFNLPERFKLEYVDKDGERKRPVIVHRAIFGSIDRFMAILLEHFSGKLPTWLCPVQVRVIPISDAVMEYANGIAKSLREVKARVEVDRTDETLSKRIKRAYDEGIPYLLVIGRREAEEGTVTVRGRGNVEVKGVPLKKFLSAISDELANRELHPTTLERIK
;
A
#
# COMPACT_ATOMS: atom_id res chain seq x y z
N LEU A 1 4.80 -11.14 -36.17
CA LEU A 1 5.41 -9.84 -35.91
C LEU A 1 6.94 -9.93 -36.06
N ALA A 2 7.65 -10.75 -35.27
CA ALA A 2 9.10 -10.86 -35.31
C ALA A 2 9.64 -11.25 -36.72
N ALA A 3 9.00 -12.20 -37.41
CA ALA A 3 9.39 -12.60 -38.76
C ALA A 3 9.21 -11.46 -39.79
N ASN A 4 8.14 -10.69 -39.68
CA ASN A 4 7.91 -9.54 -40.55
C ASN A 4 8.92 -8.42 -40.28
N MET A 5 9.28 -8.20 -39.04
CA MET A 5 10.33 -7.24 -38.67
C MET A 5 11.69 -7.70 -39.23
N ALA A 6 12.00 -9.00 -39.17
CA ALA A 6 13.22 -9.54 -39.77
C ALA A 6 13.27 -9.36 -41.28
N LYS A 7 12.18 -9.58 -42.01
CA LYS A 7 12.05 -9.29 -43.45
C LYS A 7 12.28 -7.82 -43.79
N ALA A 8 11.95 -6.91 -42.88
CA ALA A 8 12.15 -5.49 -43.02
C ALA A 8 13.58 -5.03 -42.61
N GLY A 9 14.49 -5.95 -42.31
CA GLY A 9 15.89 -5.68 -42.01
C GLY A 9 16.21 -5.48 -40.52
N TYR A 10 15.22 -5.63 -39.62
CA TYR A 10 15.48 -5.69 -38.18
C TYR A 10 15.96 -7.09 -37.80
N LYS A 11 16.88 -7.18 -36.86
CA LYS A 11 17.45 -8.45 -36.43
C LYS A 11 16.89 -8.87 -35.06
N PRO A 12 15.82 -9.71 -35.01
CA PRO A 12 15.37 -10.29 -33.75
C PRO A 12 16.42 -11.21 -33.16
N VAL A 13 16.70 -11.07 -31.86
CA VAL A 13 17.72 -11.84 -31.13
C VAL A 13 17.12 -12.74 -30.04
N ALA A 14 15.94 -12.40 -29.53
CA ALA A 14 15.20 -13.21 -28.58
C ALA A 14 13.71 -12.96 -28.69
N ILE A 15 12.91 -14.00 -28.38
CA ILE A 15 11.47 -13.91 -28.21
C ILE A 15 11.12 -14.66 -26.92
N GLY A 16 10.33 -14.03 -26.04
CA GLY A 16 9.68 -14.69 -24.91
C GLY A 16 8.17 -14.63 -25.07
N VAL A 17 7.50 -15.74 -24.77
CA VAL A 17 6.04 -15.85 -24.84
C VAL A 17 5.57 -16.49 -23.53
N GLY A 18 4.72 -15.78 -22.77
CA GLY A 18 3.96 -16.31 -21.64
C GLY A 18 2.55 -16.70 -22.07
N GLU A 19 1.66 -16.94 -21.12
CA GLU A 19 0.26 -17.29 -21.44
C GLU A 19 -0.47 -16.22 -22.26
N ARG A 20 -0.21 -14.94 -21.97
CA ARG A 20 -0.87 -13.79 -22.60
C ARG A 20 0.10 -12.67 -22.96
N GLU A 21 1.35 -12.75 -22.53
CA GLU A 21 2.36 -11.72 -22.75
C GLU A 21 3.44 -12.22 -23.70
N PHE A 22 3.99 -11.33 -24.50
CA PHE A 22 5.15 -11.62 -25.34
C PHE A 22 6.15 -10.47 -25.30
N TYR A 23 7.41 -10.78 -25.56
CA TYR A 23 8.42 -9.79 -25.90
C TYR A 23 9.27 -10.22 -27.09
N ILE A 24 9.80 -9.26 -27.81
CA ILE A 24 10.74 -9.45 -28.92
C ILE A 24 11.91 -8.52 -28.69
N ASP A 25 13.12 -9.06 -28.55
CA ASP A 25 14.35 -8.27 -28.48
C ASP A 25 14.93 -8.14 -29.88
N LEU A 26 15.20 -6.93 -30.29
CA LEU A 26 15.75 -6.58 -31.59
C LEU A 26 17.15 -5.98 -31.41
N ASP A 27 18.10 -6.45 -32.19
CA ASP A 27 19.43 -5.85 -32.32
C ASP A 27 19.28 -4.57 -33.18
N SER A 28 19.11 -3.42 -32.55
CA SER A 28 18.89 -2.14 -33.20
C SER A 28 19.55 -1.02 -32.42
N GLU A 29 20.29 -0.18 -33.14
CA GLU A 29 20.93 1.00 -32.56
C GLU A 29 19.95 2.17 -32.32
N ARG A 30 18.73 2.10 -32.83
CA ARG A 30 17.70 3.13 -32.64
C ARG A 30 16.44 2.56 -32.01
N THR A 31 15.79 3.37 -31.20
CA THR A 31 14.46 3.08 -30.63
C THR A 31 13.40 3.16 -31.72
N LEU A 32 12.49 2.18 -31.75
CA LEU A 32 11.34 2.15 -32.66
C LEU A 32 10.13 2.82 -32.00
N SER A 33 9.31 3.50 -32.82
CA SER A 33 8.01 3.98 -32.35
C SER A 33 6.96 2.85 -32.43
N PRO A 34 5.88 2.90 -31.62
CA PRO A 34 4.77 1.94 -31.73
C PRO A 34 4.21 1.83 -33.16
N ASP A 35 4.04 2.96 -33.85
CA ASP A 35 3.52 2.99 -35.23
C ASP A 35 4.43 2.28 -36.23
N GLU A 36 5.75 2.36 -36.03
CA GLU A 36 6.71 1.61 -36.84
C GLU A 36 6.55 0.10 -36.62
N VAL A 37 6.39 -0.33 -35.37
CA VAL A 37 6.20 -1.74 -35.04
C VAL A 37 4.86 -2.27 -35.56
N TYR A 38 3.78 -1.50 -35.46
CA TYR A 38 2.45 -1.89 -35.98
C TYR A 38 2.42 -2.07 -37.50
N LYS A 39 3.27 -1.37 -38.27
CA LYS A 39 3.36 -1.60 -39.73
C LYS A 39 3.70 -3.04 -40.09
N PHE A 40 4.43 -3.75 -39.23
CA PHE A 40 4.82 -5.14 -39.45
C PHE A 40 3.74 -6.15 -38.99
N ALA A 41 2.72 -5.69 -38.26
CA ALA A 41 1.64 -6.51 -37.75
C ALA A 41 0.56 -6.84 -38.79
N ARG A 42 0.50 -6.10 -39.90
CA ARG A 42 -0.58 -6.17 -40.90
C ARG A 42 -0.36 -7.16 -42.03
N TYR A 43 0.65 -8.02 -41.98
CA TYR A 43 0.89 -9.01 -43.01
C TYR A 43 0.23 -10.34 -42.63
N GLU A 44 -0.77 -10.75 -43.44
CA GLU A 44 -1.38 -12.08 -43.41
C GLU A 44 -0.39 -13.12 -43.96
N ASP A 45 -0.48 -14.37 -43.43
CA ASP A 45 0.26 -15.57 -43.86
C ASP A 45 1.76 -15.69 -43.55
N VAL A 46 2.08 -15.76 -42.26
CA VAL A 46 3.35 -16.36 -41.82
C VAL A 46 3.08 -17.79 -41.33
N LYS A 47 3.58 -18.80 -42.06
CA LYS A 47 3.56 -20.21 -41.59
C LYS A 47 4.60 -20.39 -40.46
N LEU A 48 4.11 -20.58 -39.26
CA LEU A 48 4.96 -20.91 -38.09
C LEU A 48 5.22 -22.42 -38.03
N LYS A 49 6.46 -22.81 -37.85
CA LYS A 49 6.87 -24.18 -37.59
C LYS A 49 7.59 -24.19 -36.23
N VAL A 50 7.02 -24.90 -35.27
CA VAL A 50 7.61 -25.03 -33.91
C VAL A 50 8.48 -26.29 -33.91
N LEU A 51 9.76 -26.15 -33.59
CA LEU A 51 10.74 -27.22 -33.48
C LEU A 51 11.52 -27.04 -32.16
N ASP A 52 11.43 -28.02 -31.26
CA ASP A 52 12.22 -28.17 -30.02
C ASP A 52 12.85 -26.86 -29.43
N GLY A 53 12.01 -25.91 -29.00
CA GLY A 53 12.46 -24.65 -28.40
C GLY A 53 12.88 -23.56 -29.41
N GLU A 54 12.66 -23.78 -30.71
CA GLU A 54 12.87 -22.79 -31.76
C GLU A 54 11.59 -22.63 -32.58
N VAL A 55 11.29 -21.40 -33.00
CA VAL A 55 10.22 -21.11 -33.97
C VAL A 55 10.85 -20.74 -35.30
N GLU A 56 10.52 -21.46 -36.33
CA GLU A 56 10.89 -21.13 -37.70
C GLU A 56 9.73 -20.44 -38.39
N ALA A 57 9.96 -19.21 -38.85
CA ALA A 57 8.99 -18.43 -39.63
C ALA A 57 9.68 -17.95 -40.90
N ASP A 58 9.19 -18.44 -42.06
CA ASP A 58 9.71 -18.09 -43.41
C ASP A 58 11.24 -18.17 -43.52
N GLY A 59 11.85 -19.24 -42.96
CA GLY A 59 13.30 -19.50 -43.02
C GLY A 59 14.13 -18.78 -41.97
N ILE A 60 13.53 -18.06 -41.05
CA ILE A 60 14.20 -17.40 -39.93
C ILE A 60 13.98 -18.24 -38.66
N ARG A 61 15.03 -18.73 -38.05
CA ARG A 61 14.97 -19.47 -36.78
C ARG A 61 15.23 -18.57 -35.59
N LEU A 62 14.35 -18.61 -34.62
CA LEU A 62 14.40 -17.81 -33.40
C LEU A 62 14.28 -18.72 -32.18
N LYS A 63 15.16 -18.57 -31.20
CA LYS A 63 15.05 -19.26 -29.92
C LYS A 63 13.86 -18.68 -29.15
N VAL A 64 12.98 -19.56 -28.69
CA VAL A 64 11.79 -19.19 -27.89
C VAL A 64 11.97 -19.75 -26.49
N GLN A 65 11.83 -18.94 -25.46
CA GLN A 65 11.91 -19.41 -24.07
C GLN A 65 10.69 -20.24 -23.66
N GLN A 66 9.54 -20.01 -24.30
CA GLN A 66 8.34 -20.86 -24.23
C GLN A 66 7.62 -20.83 -25.59
N ALA A 67 7.20 -21.99 -26.09
CA ALA A 67 6.47 -22.10 -27.35
C ALA A 67 4.97 -21.94 -27.12
N PRO A 68 4.23 -21.19 -28.00
CA PRO A 68 2.77 -21.17 -27.96
C PRO A 68 2.18 -22.50 -28.42
N SER A 69 1.09 -22.94 -27.77
CA SER A 69 0.56 -24.31 -27.90
C SER A 69 -0.24 -24.52 -29.13
N ASP A 70 -0.54 -23.83 -30.14
CA ASP A 70 -1.35 -24.27 -31.30
C ASP A 70 -1.63 -23.30 -32.46
N GLY A 71 -0.82 -22.26 -32.69
CA GLY A 71 -0.82 -21.53 -33.97
C GLY A 71 -2.15 -20.88 -34.39
N LYS A 72 -3.03 -20.55 -33.45
CA LYS A 72 -4.27 -19.83 -33.76
C LYS A 72 -3.97 -18.34 -33.97
N PRO A 73 -4.70 -17.65 -34.82
CA PRO A 73 -4.58 -16.21 -35.00
C PRO A 73 -4.86 -15.51 -33.67
N ALA A 74 -3.93 -14.69 -33.22
CA ALA A 74 -4.04 -13.95 -31.97
C ALA A 74 -4.30 -12.47 -32.26
N PHE A 75 -5.26 -11.91 -31.56
CA PHE A 75 -5.40 -10.46 -31.45
C PHE A 75 -4.35 -9.94 -30.46
N PHE A 76 -3.56 -8.95 -30.83
CA PHE A 76 -2.48 -8.47 -30.00
C PHE A 76 -2.42 -6.94 -29.89
N GLN A 77 -1.82 -6.48 -28.80
CA GLN A 77 -1.52 -5.08 -28.56
C GLN A 77 -0.09 -4.92 -28.10
N ILE A 78 0.64 -3.96 -28.66
CA ILE A 78 1.96 -3.56 -28.14
C ILE A 78 1.73 -2.63 -26.96
N LEU A 79 2.31 -2.99 -25.82
CA LEU A 79 2.18 -2.23 -24.57
C LEU A 79 3.34 -1.26 -24.37
N ASN A 80 4.56 -1.69 -24.68
CA ASN A 80 5.76 -0.89 -24.45
C ASN A 80 6.89 -1.24 -25.41
N ILE A 81 7.71 -0.24 -25.71
CA ILE A 81 8.97 -0.40 -26.42
C ILE A 81 10.06 0.25 -25.56
N SER A 82 11.02 -0.53 -25.13
CA SER A 82 12.07 -0.10 -24.21
C SER A 82 13.44 -0.55 -24.66
N THR A 83 14.49 0.07 -24.11
CA THR A 83 15.86 -0.40 -24.27
C THR A 83 16.16 -1.45 -23.21
N HIS A 84 16.73 -2.58 -23.63
CA HIS A 84 17.15 -3.68 -22.76
C HIS A 84 18.64 -3.92 -22.92
N HIS A 85 19.39 -3.99 -21.81
CA HIS A 85 20.81 -4.25 -21.77
C HIS A 85 21.07 -5.63 -21.15
N PRO A 86 21.23 -6.70 -21.96
CA PRO A 86 21.54 -8.04 -21.45
C PRO A 86 22.97 -8.14 -20.90
N SER A 87 23.87 -7.25 -21.33
CA SER A 87 25.22 -7.04 -20.80
C SER A 87 25.63 -5.58 -21.00
N PRO A 88 26.70 -5.09 -20.31
CA PRO A 88 27.16 -3.69 -20.44
C PRO A 88 27.43 -3.25 -21.88
N ASP A 89 27.88 -4.17 -22.73
CA ASP A 89 28.29 -3.90 -24.11
C ASP A 89 27.21 -4.18 -25.17
N LYS A 90 26.00 -4.59 -24.73
CA LYS A 90 24.91 -4.95 -25.67
C LYS A 90 23.61 -4.23 -25.31
N GLN A 91 23.06 -3.56 -26.29
CA GLN A 91 21.79 -2.89 -26.20
C GLN A 91 20.82 -3.52 -27.21
N TYR A 92 19.62 -3.86 -26.74
CA TYR A 92 18.52 -4.31 -27.57
C TYR A 92 17.31 -3.41 -27.40
N VAL A 93 16.48 -3.32 -28.43
CA VAL A 93 15.14 -2.75 -28.33
C VAL A 93 14.17 -3.86 -28.02
N ARG A 94 13.53 -3.81 -26.85
CA ARG A 94 12.51 -4.76 -26.43
C ARG A 94 11.12 -4.25 -26.75
N VAL A 95 10.40 -4.98 -27.58
CA VAL A 95 8.98 -4.79 -27.86
C VAL A 95 8.20 -5.73 -26.95
N HIS A 96 7.41 -5.19 -26.05
CA HIS A 96 6.56 -5.96 -25.13
C HIS A 96 5.10 -5.77 -25.47
N GLY A 97 4.30 -6.84 -25.46
CA GLY A 97 2.89 -6.81 -25.81
C GLY A 97 2.12 -7.96 -25.18
N VAL A 98 0.82 -7.96 -25.47
CA VAL A 98 -0.13 -9.02 -25.06
C VAL A 98 -0.85 -9.58 -26.28
N ALA A 99 -1.25 -10.85 -26.21
CA ALA A 99 -1.98 -11.54 -27.26
C ALA A 99 -3.10 -12.39 -26.66
N PHE A 100 -4.25 -12.41 -27.33
CA PHE A 100 -5.46 -13.14 -26.94
C PHE A 100 -6.01 -13.90 -28.15
N GLU A 101 -6.72 -15.00 -27.91
CA GLU A 101 -7.39 -15.74 -28.98
C GLU A 101 -8.58 -14.99 -29.55
N ARG A 102 -9.19 -14.10 -28.77
CA ARG A 102 -10.40 -13.35 -29.14
C ARG A 102 -10.20 -11.85 -28.96
N GLU A 103 -10.78 -11.08 -29.86
CA GLU A 103 -10.72 -9.62 -29.85
C GLU A 103 -11.44 -9.01 -28.62
N ASP A 104 -12.56 -9.60 -28.21
CA ASP A 104 -13.27 -9.12 -27.02
C ASP A 104 -12.46 -9.33 -25.74
N GLU A 105 -11.69 -10.40 -25.62
CA GLU A 105 -10.78 -10.62 -24.48
C GLU A 105 -9.63 -9.60 -24.46
N LEU A 106 -9.06 -9.30 -25.64
CA LEU A 106 -8.05 -8.24 -25.75
C LEU A 106 -8.63 -6.89 -25.32
N ASN A 107 -9.83 -6.54 -25.82
CA ASN A 107 -10.48 -5.28 -25.49
C ASN A 107 -10.81 -5.18 -23.99
N GLN A 108 -11.27 -6.25 -23.35
CA GLN A 108 -11.49 -6.32 -21.91
C GLN A 108 -10.18 -6.13 -21.13
N TYR A 109 -9.10 -6.78 -21.56
CA TYR A 109 -7.79 -6.63 -20.95
C TYR A 109 -7.25 -5.21 -21.10
N MET A 110 -7.39 -4.59 -22.28
CA MET A 110 -6.95 -3.21 -22.50
C MET A 110 -7.74 -2.21 -21.65
N GLU A 111 -9.05 -2.42 -21.49
CA GLU A 111 -9.86 -1.59 -20.60
C GLU A 111 -9.46 -1.78 -19.13
N TRP A 112 -9.19 -3.03 -18.72
CA TRP A 112 -8.65 -3.31 -17.38
C TRP A 112 -7.27 -2.64 -17.18
N LEU A 113 -6.38 -2.74 -18.17
CA LEU A 113 -5.04 -2.14 -18.12
C LEU A 113 -5.12 -0.60 -18.03
N ARG A 114 -6.03 0.02 -18.80
CA ARG A 114 -6.28 1.46 -18.73
C ARG A 114 -6.73 1.86 -17.32
N LYS A 115 -7.71 1.15 -16.75
CA LYS A 115 -8.18 1.38 -15.38
C LYS A 115 -7.06 1.17 -14.35
N ALA A 116 -6.24 0.14 -14.55
CA ALA A 116 -5.09 -0.15 -13.71
C ALA A 116 -4.10 1.02 -13.70
N THR A 117 -3.77 1.54 -14.90
CA THR A 117 -2.85 2.66 -15.05
C THR A 117 -3.41 3.94 -14.41
N GLU A 118 -4.69 4.26 -14.67
CA GLU A 118 -5.35 5.43 -14.10
C GLU A 118 -5.44 5.40 -12.56
N ARG A 119 -5.34 4.20 -11.96
CA ARG A 119 -5.40 3.97 -10.51
C ARG A 119 -4.03 3.74 -9.87
N ASP A 120 -2.96 3.73 -10.65
CA ASP A 120 -1.62 3.52 -10.11
C ASP A 120 -1.27 4.63 -9.11
N HIS A 121 -1.00 4.22 -7.85
CA HIS A 121 -0.68 5.16 -6.77
C HIS A 121 0.53 6.04 -7.07
N ARG A 122 1.45 5.62 -7.96
CA ARG A 122 2.62 6.40 -8.35
C ARG A 122 2.21 7.60 -9.20
N LEU A 123 1.32 7.38 -10.18
CA LEU A 123 0.77 8.45 -11.03
C LEU A 123 -0.15 9.37 -10.23
N ILE A 124 -1.01 8.81 -9.38
CA ILE A 124 -1.86 9.58 -8.48
C ILE A 124 -1.00 10.41 -7.52
N GLY A 125 0.08 9.80 -6.98
CA GLY A 125 1.01 10.47 -6.07
C GLY A 125 1.71 11.67 -6.70
N GLU A 126 2.15 11.54 -7.95
CA GLU A 126 2.72 12.62 -8.75
C GLU A 126 1.69 13.73 -9.01
N LEU A 127 0.50 13.37 -9.53
CA LEU A 127 -0.58 14.30 -9.84
C LEU A 127 -1.04 15.12 -8.63
N MET A 128 -1.12 14.49 -7.46
CA MET A 128 -1.54 15.12 -6.21
C MET A 128 -0.38 15.73 -5.41
N ASP A 129 0.87 15.60 -5.87
CA ASP A 129 2.08 16.06 -5.18
C ASP A 129 2.24 15.45 -3.78
N LEU A 130 2.18 14.11 -3.69
CA LEU A 130 2.16 13.39 -2.40
C LEU A 130 3.53 12.89 -1.97
N PHE A 131 4.31 12.33 -2.89
CA PHE A 131 5.62 11.75 -2.61
C PHE A 131 6.46 11.64 -3.88
N SER A 132 7.75 11.43 -3.71
CA SER A 132 8.69 11.20 -4.80
C SER A 132 9.77 10.18 -4.42
N PHE A 133 10.41 9.60 -5.43
CA PHE A 133 11.61 8.77 -5.31
C PHE A 133 12.73 9.40 -6.12
N HIS A 134 13.92 9.48 -5.54
CA HIS A 134 15.09 10.08 -6.18
C HIS A 134 16.24 9.09 -6.16
N GLU A 135 17.03 9.08 -7.23
CA GLU A 135 18.19 8.19 -7.35
C GLU A 135 19.25 8.50 -6.28
N GLU A 136 19.44 9.77 -5.99
CA GLU A 136 20.39 10.26 -4.99
C GLU A 136 20.01 9.87 -3.55
N VAL A 137 18.72 9.69 -3.27
CA VAL A 137 18.23 9.21 -1.97
C VAL A 137 18.35 7.70 -1.87
N GLY A 138 18.10 7.01 -2.97
CA GLY A 138 18.17 5.55 -3.10
C GLY A 138 16.82 4.91 -3.39
N GLN A 139 16.89 3.77 -4.04
CA GLN A 139 15.68 3.02 -4.44
C GLN A 139 14.92 2.48 -3.22
N GLY A 140 13.60 2.65 -3.24
CA GLY A 140 12.71 2.18 -2.17
C GLY A 140 12.73 3.05 -0.90
N LEU A 141 13.29 4.26 -0.99
CA LEU A 141 13.27 5.29 0.05
C LEU A 141 12.39 6.45 -0.43
N ALA A 142 11.17 6.54 0.08
CA ALA A 142 10.19 7.53 -0.33
C ALA A 142 10.40 8.86 0.40
N LEU A 143 10.32 9.98 -0.33
CA LEU A 143 10.22 11.31 0.26
C LEU A 143 8.76 11.75 0.21
N PHE A 144 8.15 12.01 1.37
CA PHE A 144 6.78 12.49 1.45
C PHE A 144 6.72 14.01 1.39
N HIS A 145 5.99 14.53 0.41
CA HIS A 145 5.72 15.95 0.27
C HIS A 145 4.70 16.43 1.31
N PRO A 146 4.51 17.74 1.51
CA PRO A 146 3.58 18.25 2.54
C PRO A 146 2.18 17.64 2.47
N LYS A 147 1.63 17.45 1.25
CA LYS A 147 0.30 16.85 1.04
C LYS A 147 0.28 15.36 1.41
N GLY A 148 1.32 14.61 1.04
CA GLY A 148 1.44 13.20 1.40
C GLY A 148 1.61 13.00 2.91
N GLN A 149 2.39 13.87 3.56
CA GLN A 149 2.58 13.82 5.01
C GLN A 149 1.28 14.14 5.77
N ILE A 150 0.36 14.93 5.20
CA ILE A 150 -0.97 15.15 5.80
C ILE A 150 -1.75 13.83 5.82
N ILE A 151 -1.81 13.08 4.72
CA ILE A 151 -2.51 11.79 4.65
C ILE A 151 -1.93 10.82 5.69
N ARG A 152 -0.60 10.68 5.75
CA ARG A 152 0.08 9.84 6.75
C ARG A 152 -0.33 10.22 8.18
N LYS A 153 -0.29 11.52 8.51
CA LYS A 153 -0.68 12.01 9.85
C LYS A 153 -2.15 11.74 10.18
N GLU A 154 -3.07 11.88 9.24
CA GLU A 154 -4.48 11.58 9.48
C GLU A 154 -4.72 10.09 9.70
N LEU A 155 -4.04 9.20 8.95
CA LEU A 155 -4.08 7.76 9.19
C LEU A 155 -3.50 7.40 10.57
N MET A 156 -2.34 7.95 10.92
CA MET A 156 -1.71 7.72 12.22
C MET A 156 -2.59 8.26 13.36
N ARG A 157 -3.21 9.43 13.21
CA ARG A 157 -4.14 9.99 14.19
C ARG A 157 -5.35 9.08 14.40
N TYR A 158 -5.94 8.58 13.33
CA TYR A 158 -7.05 7.64 13.43
C TYR A 158 -6.65 6.35 14.15
N MET A 159 -5.49 5.79 13.82
CA MET A 159 -4.97 4.60 14.49
C MET A 159 -4.61 4.88 15.97
N GLN A 160 -4.11 6.08 16.30
CA GLN A 160 -3.86 6.45 17.69
C GLN A 160 -5.14 6.43 18.53
N GLU A 161 -6.25 6.96 18.00
CA GLU A 161 -7.55 6.91 18.69
C GLU A 161 -8.02 5.47 18.90
N ILE A 162 -7.77 4.57 17.94
CA ILE A 162 -8.03 3.14 18.07
C ILE A 162 -7.16 2.54 19.18
N ASN A 163 -5.85 2.85 19.19
CA ASN A 163 -4.92 2.40 20.23
C ASN A 163 -5.35 2.88 21.63
N ASP A 164 -5.74 4.14 21.76
CA ASP A 164 -6.21 4.71 23.03
C ASP A 164 -7.48 4.01 23.51
N SER A 165 -8.43 3.70 22.59
CA SER A 165 -9.66 2.97 22.91
C SER A 165 -9.41 1.54 23.41
N MET A 166 -8.27 0.95 23.03
CA MET A 166 -7.82 -0.38 23.44
C MET A 166 -6.81 -0.33 24.61
N SER A 167 -6.58 0.85 25.18
CA SER A 167 -5.65 1.07 26.29
C SER A 167 -4.18 0.70 25.97
N TYR A 168 -3.75 0.94 24.72
CA TYR A 168 -2.33 0.87 24.38
C TYR A 168 -1.58 2.06 24.94
N GLN A 169 -0.35 1.83 25.38
CA GLN A 169 0.60 2.86 25.80
C GLN A 169 1.59 3.07 24.65
N GLU A 170 1.65 4.30 24.15
CA GLU A 170 2.60 4.64 23.09
C GLU A 170 4.02 4.63 23.64
N VAL A 171 4.93 4.02 22.90
CA VAL A 171 6.36 3.96 23.21
C VAL A 171 7.17 4.39 22.00
N PHE A 172 8.45 4.64 22.21
CA PHE A 172 9.40 4.94 21.14
C PHE A 172 10.64 4.06 21.31
N THR A 173 11.10 3.47 20.20
CA THR A 173 12.30 2.64 20.18
C THR A 173 13.35 3.19 19.22
N SER A 174 14.63 3.08 19.58
CA SER A 174 15.75 3.55 18.75
C SER A 174 15.82 2.81 17.41
N HIS A 175 16.33 3.50 16.39
CA HIS A 175 16.48 2.92 15.04
C HIS A 175 17.70 1.98 14.95
N VAL A 176 18.70 2.20 15.78
CA VAL A 176 19.96 1.46 15.78
C VAL A 176 20.17 0.75 17.11
N TYR A 177 20.55 -0.52 17.05
CA TYR A 177 20.88 -1.35 18.21
C TYR A 177 22.19 -2.10 17.99
N ARG A 178 22.81 -2.53 19.10
CA ARG A 178 23.91 -3.51 19.05
C ARG A 178 23.38 -4.82 18.47
N SER A 179 24.17 -5.47 17.61
CA SER A 179 23.79 -6.72 16.94
C SER A 179 23.46 -7.87 17.89
N VAL A 180 23.96 -7.81 19.13
CA VAL A 180 23.65 -8.80 20.18
C VAL A 180 22.13 -8.90 20.43
N LEU A 181 21.38 -7.80 20.32
CA LEU A 181 19.92 -7.82 20.47
C LEU A 181 19.26 -8.69 19.39
N TRP A 182 19.77 -8.59 18.16
CA TRP A 182 19.29 -9.36 17.02
C TRP A 182 19.68 -10.84 17.12
N LYS A 183 20.85 -11.15 17.70
CA LYS A 183 21.30 -12.52 18.00
C LYS A 183 20.41 -13.16 19.07
N ILE A 184 20.08 -12.43 20.15
CA ILE A 184 19.15 -12.93 21.17
C ILE A 184 17.79 -13.23 20.57
N SER A 185 17.24 -12.32 19.77
CA SER A 185 15.91 -12.49 19.17
C SER A 185 15.85 -13.52 18.03
N GLY A 186 16.98 -13.91 17.44
CA GLY A 186 17.06 -14.83 16.28
C GLY A 186 16.93 -14.12 14.94
N HIS A 187 16.73 -12.82 14.90
CA HIS A 187 16.66 -12.10 13.62
C HIS A 187 17.98 -12.09 12.87
N TYR A 188 19.11 -12.13 13.61
CA TYR A 188 20.44 -12.13 13.00
C TYR A 188 20.66 -13.34 12.09
N GLU A 189 20.19 -14.51 12.48
CA GLU A 189 20.31 -15.75 11.72
C GLU A 189 19.20 -15.87 10.66
N MET A 190 17.94 -15.59 11.05
CA MET A 190 16.74 -15.86 10.23
C MET A 190 16.41 -14.74 9.24
N TYR A 191 16.96 -13.55 9.41
CA TYR A 191 16.55 -12.35 8.65
C TYR A 191 17.75 -11.52 8.14
N ARG A 192 18.95 -12.11 8.19
CA ARG A 192 20.24 -11.44 7.91
C ARG A 192 20.29 -10.73 6.56
N ASP A 193 19.76 -11.37 5.53
CA ASP A 193 19.80 -10.88 4.14
C ASP A 193 19.02 -9.55 3.95
N LYS A 194 18.07 -9.26 4.85
CA LYS A 194 17.27 -8.04 4.83
C LYS A 194 17.71 -6.99 5.85
N MET A 195 18.74 -7.29 6.65
CA MET A 195 19.21 -6.39 7.70
C MET A 195 20.37 -5.51 7.21
N LEU A 196 20.34 -4.25 7.64
CA LEU A 196 21.46 -3.32 7.52
C LEU A 196 22.32 -3.44 8.78
N ILE A 197 23.49 -4.05 8.66
CA ILE A 197 24.45 -4.25 9.74
C ILE A 197 25.79 -3.61 9.35
N PHE A 198 26.40 -2.90 10.29
CA PHE A 198 27.65 -2.19 10.11
C PHE A 198 28.45 -2.18 11.41
N THR A 199 29.75 -1.91 11.31
CA THR A 199 30.65 -1.77 12.46
C THR A 199 31.04 -0.31 12.63
N HIS A 200 30.99 0.18 13.86
CA HIS A 200 31.46 1.50 14.26
C HIS A 200 32.16 1.42 15.62
N GLU A 201 33.37 1.96 15.72
CA GLU A 201 34.19 1.93 16.95
C GLU A 201 34.27 0.53 17.60
N ASP A 202 34.56 -0.51 16.79
CA ASP A 202 34.63 -1.93 17.18
C ASP A 202 33.31 -2.55 17.68
N GLU A 203 32.18 -1.81 17.61
CA GLU A 203 30.87 -2.35 17.88
C GLU A 203 30.10 -2.70 16.62
N GLU A 204 29.56 -3.92 16.57
CA GLU A 204 28.64 -4.33 15.50
C GLU A 204 27.24 -3.85 15.83
N LEU A 205 26.70 -3.00 14.96
CA LEU A 205 25.40 -2.36 15.06
C LEU A 205 24.47 -2.81 13.93
N GLY A 206 23.17 -2.68 14.13
CA GLY A 206 22.17 -2.94 13.09
C GLY A 206 21.01 -1.98 13.18
N VAL A 207 20.56 -1.53 11.99
CA VAL A 207 19.32 -0.77 11.88
C VAL A 207 18.14 -1.73 12.05
N LYS A 208 17.13 -1.34 12.82
CA LYS A 208 16.04 -2.24 13.20
C LYS A 208 15.20 -2.70 12.00
N PRO A 209 15.08 -4.02 11.74
CA PRO A 209 14.15 -4.57 10.76
C PRO A 209 12.76 -4.82 11.36
N MET A 210 12.62 -4.75 12.68
CA MET A 210 11.40 -4.96 13.48
C MET A 210 11.47 -4.19 14.79
N ASN A 211 10.32 -3.87 15.39
CA ASN A 211 10.25 -3.12 16.65
C ASN A 211 10.19 -4.03 17.90
N CYS A 212 9.77 -5.30 17.75
CA CYS A 212 9.52 -6.22 18.86
C CYS A 212 10.66 -6.33 19.88
N PRO A 213 11.97 -6.43 19.53
CA PRO A 213 13.01 -6.49 20.55
C PRO A 213 13.11 -5.23 21.41
N GLY A 214 12.80 -4.05 20.83
CA GLY A 214 12.75 -2.79 21.58
C GLY A 214 11.63 -2.79 22.63
N HIS A 215 10.40 -3.18 22.24
CA HIS A 215 9.27 -3.29 23.17
C HIS A 215 9.52 -4.34 24.26
N ILE A 216 10.18 -5.44 23.91
CA ILE A 216 10.60 -6.46 24.87
C ILE A 216 11.57 -5.86 25.93
N MET A 217 12.52 -5.04 25.51
CA MET A 217 13.45 -4.39 26.44
C MET A 217 12.74 -3.38 27.35
N ILE A 218 11.71 -2.66 26.83
CA ILE A 218 10.86 -1.78 27.65
C ILE A 218 10.06 -2.60 28.68
N TYR A 219 9.45 -3.71 28.28
CA TYR A 219 8.79 -4.62 29.22
C TYR A 219 9.75 -5.06 30.33
N LYS A 220 10.95 -5.49 29.95
CA LYS A 220 11.99 -6.02 30.86
C LYS A 220 12.60 -4.99 31.79
N SER A 221 12.43 -3.69 31.54
CA SER A 221 13.02 -2.60 32.33
C SER A 221 12.51 -2.52 33.76
N LYS A 222 11.39 -3.20 34.08
CA LYS A 222 10.77 -3.21 35.41
C LYS A 222 10.32 -4.61 35.81
N PRO A 223 10.30 -4.98 37.09
CA PRO A 223 9.59 -6.15 37.60
C PRO A 223 8.10 -6.08 37.23
N ARG A 224 7.50 -7.20 36.83
CA ARG A 224 6.09 -7.30 36.43
C ARG A 224 5.35 -8.26 37.33
N SER A 225 4.08 -7.97 37.57
CA SER A 225 3.15 -8.82 38.31
C SER A 225 2.00 -9.24 37.37
N TYR A 226 1.35 -10.35 37.68
CA TYR A 226 0.14 -10.79 36.97
C TYR A 226 -0.97 -9.72 36.95
N LYS A 227 -0.97 -8.78 37.91
CA LYS A 227 -1.91 -7.64 37.97
C LYS A 227 -1.64 -6.58 36.90
N ASP A 228 -0.41 -6.51 36.42
CA ASP A 228 -0.02 -5.55 35.38
C ASP A 228 -0.46 -6.03 33.98
N LEU A 229 -0.73 -7.36 33.83
CA LEU A 229 -1.03 -7.99 32.55
C LEU A 229 -2.54 -7.98 32.25
N PRO A 230 -2.95 -7.67 31.01
CA PRO A 230 -2.11 -7.46 29.84
C PRO A 230 -1.48 -6.05 29.79
N ILE A 231 -0.20 -5.97 29.39
CA ILE A 231 0.50 -4.72 29.08
C ILE A 231 0.49 -4.56 27.56
N ARG A 232 0.00 -3.42 27.05
CA ARG A 232 -0.10 -3.13 25.63
C ARG A 232 0.78 -1.95 25.25
N PHE A 233 1.79 -2.17 24.41
CA PHE A 233 2.61 -1.13 23.82
C PHE A 233 2.28 -0.95 22.35
N SER A 234 2.27 0.30 21.87
CA SER A 234 2.14 0.65 20.46
C SER A 234 3.22 1.65 20.05
N GLU A 235 3.60 1.58 18.79
CA GLU A 235 4.56 2.50 18.18
C GLU A 235 4.24 2.67 16.70
N PHE A 236 4.26 3.91 16.18
CA PHE A 236 4.42 4.13 14.75
C PHE A 236 5.91 3.98 14.42
N GLY A 237 6.35 2.72 14.42
CA GLY A 237 7.76 2.39 14.34
C GLY A 237 8.28 2.36 12.93
N THR A 238 9.33 3.16 12.65
CA THR A 238 10.03 3.08 11.37
C THR A 238 11.06 1.96 11.42
N ILE A 239 10.96 1.02 10.49
CA ILE A 239 11.85 -0.13 10.32
C ILE A 239 12.47 -0.14 8.93
N TYR A 240 13.58 -0.86 8.78
CA TYR A 240 14.36 -0.88 7.55
C TYR A 240 14.61 -2.31 7.10
N ARG A 241 14.19 -2.63 5.87
CA ARG A 241 14.36 -3.95 5.25
C ARG A 241 14.98 -3.78 3.88
N TRP A 242 16.16 -4.35 3.68
CA TRP A 242 16.86 -4.25 2.42
C TRP A 242 16.25 -5.20 1.37
N GLU A 243 15.08 -4.79 0.86
CA GLU A 243 14.41 -5.53 -0.22
C GLU A 243 15.22 -5.44 -1.52
N LYS A 244 15.20 -6.52 -2.33
CA LYS A 244 15.91 -6.58 -3.61
C LYS A 244 15.31 -5.58 -4.60
N LYS A 245 16.15 -5.05 -5.52
CA LYS A 245 15.73 -4.04 -6.49
C LYS A 245 14.48 -4.44 -7.30
N GLY A 246 14.41 -5.69 -7.77
CA GLY A 246 13.29 -6.20 -8.55
C GLY A 246 11.99 -6.42 -7.77
N GLU A 247 12.02 -6.31 -6.43
CA GLU A 247 10.85 -6.45 -5.57
C GLU A 247 10.21 -5.11 -5.21
N LEU A 248 10.91 -3.99 -5.42
CA LEU A 248 10.45 -2.66 -5.05
C LEU A 248 9.33 -2.19 -5.99
N TYR A 249 8.25 -1.61 -5.42
CA TYR A 249 7.12 -1.15 -6.20
C TYR A 249 6.41 0.04 -5.53
N GLY A 250 6.79 1.27 -5.90
CA GLY A 250 6.23 2.49 -5.32
C GLY A 250 6.19 2.43 -3.80
N LEU A 251 5.08 2.84 -3.19
CA LEU A 251 4.85 2.73 -1.74
C LEU A 251 4.40 1.34 -1.29
N LEU A 252 3.99 0.45 -2.21
CA LEU A 252 3.55 -0.91 -1.87
C LEU A 252 4.68 -1.79 -1.36
N ARG A 253 5.91 -1.56 -1.83
CA ARG A 253 7.09 -2.26 -1.33
C ARG A 253 8.31 -1.35 -1.31
N VAL A 254 8.65 -0.87 -0.14
CA VAL A 254 9.71 0.09 0.18
C VAL A 254 10.77 -0.53 1.09
N ARG A 255 11.90 0.15 1.29
CA ARG A 255 12.98 -0.25 2.20
C ARG A 255 12.87 0.39 3.58
N GLU A 256 12.26 1.57 3.67
CA GLU A 256 11.90 2.24 4.91
C GLU A 256 10.39 2.14 5.08
N ILE A 257 9.94 1.55 6.17
CA ILE A 257 8.55 1.20 6.42
C ILE A 257 8.13 1.79 7.77
N THR A 258 7.08 2.60 7.79
CA THR A 258 6.43 2.99 9.05
C THR A 258 5.29 2.04 9.35
N GLN A 259 5.35 1.33 10.49
CA GLN A 259 4.31 0.38 10.91
C GLN A 259 3.50 0.94 12.09
N ASP A 260 2.20 0.63 12.10
CA ASP A 260 1.35 0.76 13.29
C ASP A 260 1.54 -0.46 14.19
N ASP A 261 2.72 -0.61 14.73
CA ASP A 261 3.12 -1.82 15.44
C ASP A 261 2.63 -1.84 16.90
N GLY A 262 2.19 -2.98 17.37
CA GLY A 262 1.77 -3.16 18.76
C GLY A 262 2.11 -4.54 19.30
N HIS A 263 2.49 -4.55 20.58
CA HIS A 263 2.87 -5.76 21.32
C HIS A 263 2.10 -5.83 22.64
N VAL A 264 1.38 -6.94 22.82
CA VAL A 264 0.65 -7.21 24.05
C VAL A 264 1.37 -8.29 24.83
N PHE A 265 1.84 -7.96 26.01
CA PHE A 265 2.42 -8.93 26.96
C PHE A 265 1.31 -9.38 27.90
N LEU A 266 1.04 -10.67 27.94
CA LEU A 266 -0.13 -11.20 28.61
C LEU A 266 0.11 -12.59 29.20
N ARG A 267 -0.80 -13.02 30.07
CA ARG A 267 -0.84 -14.39 30.54
C ARG A 267 -1.51 -15.26 29.49
N GLU A 268 -1.21 -16.52 29.55
CA GLU A 268 -1.73 -17.51 28.58
C GLU A 268 -3.26 -17.60 28.56
N ASP A 269 -3.91 -17.50 29.72
CA ASP A 269 -5.38 -17.51 29.85
C ASP A 269 -6.05 -16.27 29.22
N GLN A 270 -5.30 -15.23 28.90
CA GLN A 270 -5.79 -14.00 28.28
C GLN A 270 -5.69 -14.00 26.73
N ILE A 271 -4.98 -14.96 26.11
CA ILE A 271 -4.69 -14.96 24.65
C ILE A 271 -5.97 -14.94 23.83
N GLN A 272 -6.93 -15.84 24.13
CA GLN A 272 -8.11 -16.01 23.28
C GLN A 272 -8.94 -14.72 23.19
N GLU A 273 -9.20 -14.07 24.33
CA GLU A 273 -10.01 -12.84 24.36
C GLU A 273 -9.27 -11.66 23.72
N GLU A 274 -7.96 -11.55 23.95
CA GLU A 274 -7.15 -10.49 23.34
C GLU A 274 -7.13 -10.64 21.82
N VAL A 275 -6.86 -11.83 21.30
CA VAL A 275 -6.83 -12.09 19.85
C VAL A 275 -8.22 -11.88 19.24
N ALA A 276 -9.29 -12.35 19.90
CA ALA A 276 -10.66 -12.13 19.44
C ALA A 276 -11.01 -10.61 19.35
N THR A 277 -10.57 -9.84 20.34
CA THR A 277 -10.75 -8.39 20.35
C THR A 277 -9.98 -7.70 19.22
N LEU A 278 -8.74 -8.13 18.97
CA LEU A 278 -7.92 -7.62 17.85
C LEU A 278 -8.55 -7.95 16.50
N ILE A 279 -9.11 -9.17 16.31
CA ILE A 279 -9.82 -9.55 15.08
C ILE A 279 -11.02 -8.61 14.84
N ARG A 280 -11.89 -8.44 15.86
CA ARG A 280 -13.06 -7.55 15.76
C ARG A 280 -12.66 -6.12 15.42
N LYS A 281 -11.62 -5.59 16.08
CA LYS A 281 -11.14 -4.23 15.87
C LYS A 281 -10.51 -4.05 14.49
N THR A 282 -9.75 -5.03 14.00
CA THR A 282 -9.18 -5.00 12.65
C THR A 282 -10.29 -4.91 11.59
N LEU A 283 -11.32 -5.76 11.70
CA LEU A 283 -12.45 -5.73 10.76
C LEU A 283 -13.24 -4.42 10.84
N GLU A 284 -13.44 -3.87 12.04
CA GLU A 284 -14.08 -2.56 12.24
C GLU A 284 -13.33 -1.44 11.51
N VAL A 285 -12.00 -1.39 11.68
CA VAL A 285 -11.14 -0.39 11.05
C VAL A 285 -11.12 -0.52 9.53
N LEU A 286 -10.97 -1.74 9.00
CA LEU A 286 -10.99 -1.99 7.56
C LEU A 286 -12.34 -1.60 6.95
N ASN A 287 -13.45 -1.97 7.59
CA ASN A 287 -14.81 -1.60 7.15
C ASN A 287 -15.00 -0.07 7.13
N LYS A 288 -14.53 0.65 8.15
CA LYS A 288 -14.60 2.13 8.21
C LYS A 288 -13.85 2.79 7.06
N LEU A 289 -12.86 2.12 6.48
CA LEU A 289 -12.04 2.60 5.36
C LEU A 289 -12.50 2.04 4.00
N GLY A 290 -13.66 1.37 3.96
CA GLY A 290 -14.29 0.91 2.72
C GLY A 290 -13.96 -0.52 2.32
N PHE A 291 -13.25 -1.28 3.17
CA PHE A 291 -12.93 -2.69 2.90
C PHE A 291 -13.80 -3.61 3.75
N ALA A 292 -14.75 -4.31 3.14
CA ALA A 292 -15.68 -5.18 3.82
C ALA A 292 -16.09 -6.41 2.99
N GLY A 293 -16.62 -7.44 3.66
CA GLY A 293 -17.16 -8.62 3.02
C GLY A 293 -16.13 -9.35 2.15
N GLN A 294 -16.44 -9.52 0.86
CA GLN A 294 -15.58 -10.22 -0.10
C GLN A 294 -14.25 -9.51 -0.44
N ASP A 295 -14.08 -8.27 0.00
CA ASP A 295 -12.85 -7.51 -0.21
C ASP A 295 -11.82 -7.76 0.90
N VAL A 296 -12.18 -8.51 1.94
CA VAL A 296 -11.31 -8.92 3.05
C VAL A 296 -11.23 -10.44 3.11
N ARG A 297 -10.01 -10.97 3.12
CA ARG A 297 -9.73 -12.40 3.28
C ARG A 297 -8.87 -12.61 4.51
N VAL A 298 -9.24 -13.57 5.33
CA VAL A 298 -8.50 -13.93 6.54
C VAL A 298 -7.78 -15.26 6.30
N ASN A 299 -6.49 -15.28 6.64
CA ASN A 299 -5.66 -16.47 6.50
C ASN A 299 -5.04 -16.84 7.85
N LEU A 300 -4.96 -18.14 8.14
CA LEU A 300 -4.14 -18.71 9.20
C LEU A 300 -2.84 -19.21 8.58
N SER A 301 -1.74 -18.53 8.86
CA SER A 301 -0.40 -18.91 8.37
C SER A 301 0.30 -19.77 9.41
N THR A 302 0.65 -21.00 9.03
CA THR A 302 1.21 -22.01 9.93
C THR A 302 2.74 -22.01 9.92
N ARG A 303 3.35 -22.92 10.68
CA ARG A 303 4.80 -23.00 10.92
C ARG A 303 5.61 -23.12 9.63
N PRO A 304 6.60 -22.23 9.36
CA PRO A 304 7.54 -22.40 8.26
C PRO A 304 8.59 -23.47 8.54
N ASP A 305 9.25 -23.95 7.47
CA ASP A 305 10.30 -24.98 7.60
C ASP A 305 11.47 -24.46 8.45
N GLU A 306 11.86 -23.19 8.27
CA GLU A 306 12.86 -22.52 9.10
C GLU A 306 12.16 -21.73 10.22
N SER A 307 12.20 -22.26 11.43
CA SER A 307 11.52 -21.68 12.57
C SER A 307 12.23 -22.00 13.90
N ILE A 308 11.97 -21.18 14.91
CA ILE A 308 12.44 -21.40 16.29
C ILE A 308 11.30 -21.98 17.14
N GLY A 309 11.66 -22.57 18.29
CA GLY A 309 10.70 -23.10 19.27
C GLY A 309 10.36 -24.57 19.06
N THR A 310 9.65 -25.11 20.05
CA THR A 310 9.25 -26.52 20.12
C THR A 310 7.91 -26.75 19.39
N ASP A 311 7.64 -27.99 18.99
CA ASP A 311 6.36 -28.37 18.38
C ASP A 311 5.17 -28.05 19.30
N GLN A 312 5.33 -28.27 20.61
CA GLN A 312 4.29 -27.98 21.62
C GLN A 312 3.97 -26.47 21.68
N GLN A 313 4.99 -25.58 21.59
CA GLN A 313 4.77 -24.13 21.56
C GLN A 313 3.99 -23.72 20.30
N TRP A 314 4.35 -24.28 19.17
CA TRP A 314 3.70 -24.02 17.89
C TRP A 314 2.24 -24.52 17.86
N GLU A 315 1.99 -25.74 18.34
CA GLU A 315 0.64 -26.31 18.45
C GLU A 315 -0.26 -25.45 19.35
N LYS A 316 0.27 -25.03 20.50
CA LYS A 316 -0.42 -24.20 21.47
C LYS A 316 -0.77 -22.82 20.90
N ALA A 317 0.19 -22.16 20.24
CA ALA A 317 -0.02 -20.88 19.61
C ALA A 317 -1.05 -20.97 18.48
N THR A 318 -0.93 -21.98 17.60
CA THR A 318 -1.86 -22.20 16.49
C THR A 318 -3.28 -22.47 16.99
N SER A 319 -3.43 -23.34 18.01
CA SER A 319 -4.73 -23.65 18.62
C SER A 319 -5.37 -22.42 19.24
N SER A 320 -4.58 -21.54 19.87
CA SER A 320 -5.07 -20.27 20.46
C SER A 320 -5.65 -19.34 19.39
N LEU A 321 -4.97 -19.21 18.24
CA LEU A 321 -5.46 -18.43 17.10
C LEU A 321 -6.76 -19.02 16.52
N ILE A 322 -6.81 -20.34 16.32
CA ILE A 322 -8.00 -21.04 15.82
C ILE A 322 -9.20 -20.83 16.76
N ASN A 323 -8.99 -20.98 18.08
CA ASN A 323 -10.05 -20.81 19.05
C ASN A 323 -10.58 -19.36 19.08
N ALA A 324 -9.70 -18.38 18.96
CA ALA A 324 -10.09 -16.97 18.86
C ALA A 324 -10.90 -16.70 17.59
N MET A 325 -10.47 -17.18 16.42
CA MET A 325 -11.21 -17.02 15.16
C MET A 325 -12.59 -17.68 15.23
N LYS A 326 -12.68 -18.89 15.79
CA LYS A 326 -13.96 -19.60 16.02
C LYS A 326 -14.88 -18.82 16.94
N SER A 327 -14.36 -18.21 18.01
CA SER A 327 -15.17 -17.43 18.97
C SER A 327 -15.77 -16.17 18.35
N VAL A 328 -15.12 -15.61 17.32
CA VAL A 328 -15.61 -14.46 16.54
C VAL A 328 -16.54 -14.91 15.41
N GLY A 329 -16.51 -16.19 15.03
CA GLY A 329 -17.30 -16.74 13.92
C GLY A 329 -16.77 -16.33 12.54
N ILE A 330 -15.43 -16.13 12.40
CA ILE A 330 -14.82 -15.73 11.14
C ILE A 330 -14.33 -16.95 10.35
N GLU A 331 -14.61 -16.95 9.04
CA GLU A 331 -14.07 -17.92 8.11
C GLU A 331 -12.62 -17.55 7.73
N TYR A 332 -11.79 -18.56 7.54
CA TYR A 332 -10.38 -18.35 7.19
C TYR A 332 -9.86 -19.46 6.27
N LEU A 333 -8.83 -19.14 5.51
CA LEU A 333 -8.05 -20.08 4.72
C LEU A 333 -6.76 -20.45 5.47
N VAL A 334 -6.29 -21.66 5.29
CA VAL A 334 -4.99 -22.07 5.85
C VAL A 334 -3.91 -21.88 4.80
N LYS A 335 -2.88 -21.11 5.16
CA LYS A 335 -1.65 -20.96 4.39
C LYS A 335 -0.52 -21.70 5.09
N GLU A 336 -0.20 -22.86 4.56
CA GLU A 336 0.83 -23.69 5.15
C GLU A 336 2.21 -23.04 4.97
N LYS A 337 3.03 -23.12 6.04
CA LYS A 337 4.43 -22.67 6.06
C LYS A 337 4.64 -21.15 5.86
N GLU A 338 3.61 -20.34 5.95
CA GLU A 338 3.70 -18.87 5.79
C GLU A 338 3.73 -18.09 7.12
N GLY A 339 3.84 -18.77 8.26
CA GLY A 339 3.98 -18.15 9.59
C GLY A 339 5.28 -17.34 9.73
N ALA A 340 5.36 -16.54 10.80
CA ALA A 340 6.64 -15.93 11.17
C ALA A 340 7.58 -17.01 11.72
N PHE A 341 8.90 -16.80 11.66
CA PHE A 341 9.85 -17.79 12.16
C PHE A 341 9.71 -18.08 13.66
N TYR A 342 9.03 -17.18 14.42
CA TYR A 342 8.82 -17.27 15.86
C TYR A 342 7.39 -17.63 16.28
N GLY A 343 6.42 -17.65 15.37
CA GLY A 343 5.02 -17.98 15.71
C GLY A 343 4.06 -17.96 14.53
N PRO A 344 2.90 -18.65 14.67
CA PRO A 344 1.82 -18.61 13.69
C PRO A 344 1.14 -17.26 13.69
N LYS A 345 0.45 -16.95 12.59
CA LYS A 345 -0.20 -15.65 12.44
C LYS A 345 -1.56 -15.74 11.75
N ILE A 346 -2.45 -14.81 12.10
CA ILE A 346 -3.62 -14.47 11.33
C ILE A 346 -3.24 -13.30 10.44
N ASP A 347 -3.37 -13.45 9.13
CA ASP A 347 -3.16 -12.38 8.15
C ASP A 347 -4.50 -11.94 7.58
N PHE A 348 -4.69 -10.63 7.47
CA PHE A 348 -5.81 -10.04 6.75
C PHE A 348 -5.28 -9.50 5.43
N GLU A 349 -5.83 -10.02 4.36
CA GLU A 349 -5.56 -9.53 3.03
C GLU A 349 -6.75 -8.73 2.54
N ILE A 350 -6.50 -7.62 1.91
CA ILE A 350 -7.52 -6.82 1.25
C ILE A 350 -7.37 -6.88 -0.27
N LYS A 351 -8.52 -6.86 -0.93
CA LYS A 351 -8.62 -6.83 -2.38
C LYS A 351 -8.66 -5.38 -2.83
N ASP A 352 -7.74 -5.00 -3.69
CA ASP A 352 -7.77 -3.68 -4.28
C ASP A 352 -8.80 -3.60 -5.44
N SER A 353 -8.99 -2.41 -5.98
CA SER A 353 -9.90 -2.17 -7.10
C SER A 353 -9.48 -2.82 -8.43
N LEU A 354 -8.29 -3.42 -8.49
CA LEU A 354 -7.77 -4.21 -9.61
C LEU A 354 -7.80 -5.71 -9.32
N GLU A 355 -8.54 -6.11 -8.26
CA GLU A 355 -8.71 -7.49 -7.82
C GLU A 355 -7.42 -8.17 -7.31
N ARG A 356 -6.37 -7.40 -6.98
CA ARG A 356 -5.13 -7.93 -6.40
C ARG A 356 -5.27 -8.00 -4.88
N TRP A 357 -4.75 -9.08 -4.28
CA TRP A 357 -4.75 -9.27 -2.84
C TRP A 357 -3.46 -8.74 -2.21
N TRP A 358 -3.61 -7.93 -1.16
CA TRP A 358 -2.50 -7.35 -0.42
C TRP A 358 -2.59 -7.70 1.06
N GLN A 359 -1.56 -8.34 1.60
CA GLN A 359 -1.45 -8.53 3.04
C GLN A 359 -1.22 -7.19 3.72
N LEU A 360 -2.08 -6.85 4.66
CA LEU A 360 -2.01 -5.65 5.50
C LEU A 360 -1.89 -5.99 6.97
N SER A 361 -3.04 -6.37 7.59
CA SER A 361 -3.09 -6.58 9.03
C SER A 361 -2.55 -7.95 9.41
N THR A 362 -1.97 -8.04 10.59
CA THR A 362 -1.46 -9.30 11.12
C THR A 362 -1.65 -9.36 12.64
N ILE A 363 -1.93 -10.55 13.14
CA ILE A 363 -1.98 -10.87 14.58
C ILE A 363 -1.19 -12.17 14.77
N GLN A 364 -0.15 -12.14 15.62
CA GLN A 364 0.77 -13.26 15.80
C GLN A 364 0.86 -13.62 17.28
N VAL A 365 0.86 -14.89 17.60
CA VAL A 365 1.06 -15.39 18.97
C VAL A 365 2.44 -15.99 19.10
N ASP A 366 3.22 -15.48 20.05
CA ASP A 366 4.63 -15.77 20.23
C ASP A 366 4.95 -16.23 21.65
N PHE A 367 5.36 -17.48 21.78
CA PHE A 367 5.92 -18.08 23.00
C PHE A 367 7.45 -18.08 22.99
N ASN A 368 8.09 -17.78 21.87
CA ASN A 368 9.52 -17.99 21.65
C ASN A 368 10.36 -16.80 22.09
N LEU A 369 10.02 -15.58 21.67
CA LEU A 369 10.77 -14.38 22.09
C LEU A 369 10.72 -14.16 23.60
N PRO A 370 9.59 -14.33 24.31
CA PRO A 370 9.58 -14.27 25.78
C PRO A 370 10.59 -15.22 26.43
N GLU A 371 10.75 -16.44 25.91
CA GLU A 371 11.72 -17.41 26.41
C GLU A 371 13.15 -16.98 26.11
N ARG A 372 13.46 -16.58 24.87
CA ARG A 372 14.81 -16.15 24.45
C ARG A 372 15.30 -14.92 25.21
N PHE A 373 14.41 -13.97 25.51
CA PHE A 373 14.70 -12.77 26.30
C PHE A 373 14.60 -13.00 27.81
N LYS A 374 14.19 -14.20 28.24
CA LYS A 374 13.98 -14.56 29.64
C LYS A 374 13.06 -13.56 30.35
N LEU A 375 11.91 -13.26 29.72
CA LEU A 375 10.89 -12.39 30.30
C LEU A 375 10.19 -13.11 31.45
N GLU A 376 9.79 -12.38 32.48
CA GLU A 376 9.12 -12.93 33.64
C GLU A 376 8.05 -11.99 34.18
N TYR A 377 7.03 -12.54 34.81
CA TYR A 377 6.14 -11.85 35.74
C TYR A 377 5.94 -12.71 36.98
N VAL A 378 5.63 -12.07 38.13
CA VAL A 378 5.25 -12.78 39.35
C VAL A 378 3.76 -13.06 39.33
N ASP A 379 3.39 -14.34 39.37
CA ASP A 379 2.00 -14.77 39.39
C ASP A 379 1.40 -14.69 40.80
N LYS A 380 0.09 -14.93 40.92
CA LYS A 380 -0.69 -14.87 42.17
C LYS A 380 -0.17 -15.81 43.27
N ASP A 381 0.47 -16.91 42.89
CA ASP A 381 1.09 -17.88 43.76
C ASP A 381 2.53 -17.50 44.23
N GLY A 382 3.05 -16.36 43.76
CA GLY A 382 4.39 -15.89 44.01
C GLY A 382 5.46 -16.49 43.09
N GLU A 383 5.10 -17.40 42.19
CA GLU A 383 6.01 -17.99 41.23
C GLU A 383 6.28 -17.07 40.04
N ARG A 384 7.45 -17.24 39.44
CA ARG A 384 7.84 -16.51 38.22
C ARG A 384 7.40 -17.30 37.00
N LYS A 385 6.58 -16.69 36.17
CA LYS A 385 6.07 -17.29 34.93
C LYS A 385 6.45 -16.47 33.72
N ARG A 386 6.47 -17.11 32.54
CA ARG A 386 6.70 -16.47 31.25
C ARG A 386 5.42 -15.80 30.75
N PRO A 387 5.45 -14.54 30.31
CA PRO A 387 4.37 -13.97 29.54
C PRO A 387 4.37 -14.56 28.12
N VAL A 388 3.26 -14.41 27.44
CA VAL A 388 3.14 -14.61 25.98
C VAL A 388 3.12 -13.24 25.32
N ILE A 389 3.59 -13.11 24.08
CA ILE A 389 3.49 -11.88 23.32
C ILE A 389 2.47 -12.09 22.19
N VAL A 390 1.54 -11.15 22.05
CA VAL A 390 0.72 -11.00 20.85
C VAL A 390 1.23 -9.78 20.10
N HIS A 391 1.78 -10.01 18.90
CA HIS A 391 2.18 -8.96 17.97
C HIS A 391 0.99 -8.60 17.10
N ARG A 392 0.78 -7.31 16.83
CA ARG A 392 -0.27 -6.89 15.92
C ARG A 392 0.15 -5.67 15.10
N ALA A 393 -0.33 -5.63 13.87
CA ALA A 393 -0.38 -4.44 13.05
C ALA A 393 -1.75 -4.43 12.35
N ILE A 394 -2.47 -3.31 12.37
CA ILE A 394 -3.80 -3.19 11.75
C ILE A 394 -3.68 -2.62 10.34
N PHE A 395 -2.99 -1.48 10.17
CA PHE A 395 -2.65 -0.98 8.83
C PHE A 395 -1.45 -1.73 8.23
N GLY A 396 -0.63 -2.37 9.06
CA GLY A 396 0.65 -2.92 8.66
C GLY A 396 1.64 -1.80 8.35
N SER A 397 2.02 -1.64 7.08
CA SER A 397 2.79 -0.48 6.64
C SER A 397 1.86 0.68 6.30
N ILE A 398 2.04 1.82 6.95
CA ILE A 398 1.32 3.07 6.62
C ILE A 398 1.56 3.45 5.16
N ASP A 399 2.77 3.24 4.66
CA ASP A 399 3.16 3.53 3.28
C ASP A 399 2.38 2.68 2.30
N ARG A 400 2.35 1.35 2.52
CA ARG A 400 1.57 0.40 1.70
C ARG A 400 0.08 0.68 1.80
N PHE A 401 -0.42 0.92 2.99
CA PHE A 401 -1.83 1.21 3.19
C PHE A 401 -2.27 2.48 2.46
N MET A 402 -1.43 3.54 2.50
CA MET A 402 -1.66 4.77 1.73
C MET A 402 -1.73 4.48 0.22
N ALA A 403 -0.80 3.67 -0.32
CA ALA A 403 -0.83 3.29 -1.73
C ALA A 403 -2.14 2.58 -2.10
N ILE A 404 -2.56 1.61 -1.29
CA ILE A 404 -3.79 0.86 -1.52
C ILE A 404 -5.01 1.77 -1.46
N LEU A 405 -5.08 2.70 -0.51
CA LEU A 405 -6.17 3.68 -0.44
C LEU A 405 -6.20 4.59 -1.69
N LEU A 406 -5.04 5.06 -2.15
CA LEU A 406 -4.95 5.87 -3.37
C LEU A 406 -5.49 5.11 -4.59
N GLU A 407 -5.11 3.84 -4.74
CA GLU A 407 -5.57 2.98 -5.83
C GLU A 407 -7.07 2.63 -5.69
N HIS A 408 -7.51 2.27 -4.47
CA HIS A 408 -8.91 1.92 -4.19
C HIS A 408 -9.86 3.07 -4.52
N PHE A 409 -9.54 4.27 -4.06
CA PHE A 409 -10.35 5.47 -4.30
C PHE A 409 -9.99 6.22 -5.60
N SER A 410 -9.03 5.73 -6.40
CA SER A 410 -8.54 6.44 -7.60
C SER A 410 -8.16 7.90 -7.31
N GLY A 411 -7.46 8.15 -6.20
CA GLY A 411 -7.11 9.48 -5.70
C GLY A 411 -8.24 10.28 -5.07
N LYS A 412 -9.50 9.80 -5.17
CA LYS A 412 -10.69 10.49 -4.61
C LYS A 412 -10.94 10.06 -3.16
N LEU A 413 -9.95 10.21 -2.31
CA LEU A 413 -10.01 9.83 -0.89
C LEU A 413 -11.25 10.37 -0.16
N PRO A 414 -11.70 9.71 0.94
CA PRO A 414 -12.63 10.30 1.88
C PRO A 414 -12.21 11.70 2.32
N THR A 415 -13.14 12.62 2.50
CA THR A 415 -12.85 14.05 2.74
C THR A 415 -11.88 14.26 3.90
N TRP A 416 -12.02 13.50 4.98
CA TRP A 416 -11.16 13.61 6.15
C TRP A 416 -9.70 13.24 5.90
N LEU A 417 -9.41 12.41 4.86
CA LEU A 417 -8.05 12.05 4.42
C LEU A 417 -7.47 13.03 3.38
N CYS A 418 -8.33 13.79 2.66
CA CYS A 418 -7.85 14.68 1.61
C CYS A 418 -6.88 15.74 2.16
N PRO A 419 -5.69 15.93 1.56
CA PRO A 419 -4.76 16.99 1.97
C PRO A 419 -5.39 18.38 1.89
N VAL A 420 -6.14 18.62 0.82
CA VAL A 420 -6.98 19.80 0.63
C VAL A 420 -8.44 19.33 0.59
N GLN A 421 -9.25 19.81 1.52
CA GLN A 421 -10.65 19.40 1.65
C GLN A 421 -11.59 20.36 0.92
N VAL A 422 -11.22 21.62 0.90
CA VAL A 422 -11.98 22.68 0.23
C VAL A 422 -11.02 23.57 -0.54
N ARG A 423 -11.32 23.84 -1.81
CA ARG A 423 -10.64 24.90 -2.57
C ARG A 423 -11.61 26.05 -2.82
N VAL A 424 -11.26 27.23 -2.35
CA VAL A 424 -12.02 28.45 -2.63
C VAL A 424 -11.51 29.05 -3.92
N ILE A 425 -12.39 29.28 -4.88
CA ILE A 425 -12.06 29.75 -6.23
C ILE A 425 -12.75 31.12 -6.47
N PRO A 426 -12.10 32.25 -6.14
CA PRO A 426 -12.61 33.57 -6.51
C PRO A 426 -12.54 33.73 -8.02
N ILE A 427 -13.62 34.24 -8.65
CA ILE A 427 -13.65 34.46 -10.11
C ILE A 427 -12.96 35.76 -10.54
N SER A 428 -12.68 36.66 -9.60
CA SER A 428 -11.94 37.90 -9.83
C SER A 428 -11.30 38.40 -8.52
N ASP A 429 -10.34 39.30 -8.63
CA ASP A 429 -9.67 39.94 -7.48
C ASP A 429 -10.63 40.74 -6.60
N ALA A 430 -11.71 41.27 -7.16
CA ALA A 430 -12.71 42.04 -6.43
C ALA A 430 -13.38 41.26 -5.28
N VAL A 431 -13.38 39.93 -5.33
CA VAL A 431 -13.95 39.05 -4.30
C VAL A 431 -12.90 38.31 -3.46
N MET A 432 -11.62 38.65 -3.62
CA MET A 432 -10.52 37.97 -2.93
C MET A 432 -10.60 38.13 -1.41
N GLU A 433 -11.00 39.28 -0.91
CA GLU A 433 -11.16 39.53 0.53
C GLU A 433 -12.23 38.60 1.13
N TYR A 434 -13.39 38.47 0.47
CA TYR A 434 -14.43 37.54 0.88
C TYR A 434 -13.96 36.07 0.82
N ALA A 435 -13.26 35.70 -0.23
CA ALA A 435 -12.68 34.35 -0.36
C ALA A 435 -11.69 34.03 0.78
N ASN A 436 -10.84 34.99 1.17
CA ASN A 436 -9.92 34.84 2.30
C ASN A 436 -10.70 34.75 3.63
N GLY A 437 -11.79 35.48 3.80
CA GLY A 437 -12.69 35.38 4.95
C GLY A 437 -13.32 33.99 5.07
N ILE A 438 -13.80 33.41 3.96
CA ILE A 438 -14.30 32.03 3.90
C ILE A 438 -13.19 31.03 4.31
N ALA A 439 -11.99 31.18 3.76
CA ALA A 439 -10.89 30.31 4.09
C ALA A 439 -10.50 30.39 5.58
N LYS A 440 -10.60 31.57 6.19
CA LYS A 440 -10.40 31.73 7.64
C LYS A 440 -11.46 30.96 8.43
N SER A 441 -12.75 31.13 8.11
CA SER A 441 -13.84 30.41 8.78
C SER A 441 -13.76 28.91 8.63
N LEU A 442 -13.30 28.40 7.47
CA LEU A 442 -13.03 26.97 7.26
C LEU A 442 -11.92 26.45 8.16
N ARG A 443 -10.84 27.21 8.36
CA ARG A 443 -9.75 26.83 9.29
C ARG A 443 -10.22 26.80 10.74
N GLU A 444 -11.14 27.67 11.14
CA GLU A 444 -11.73 27.67 12.49
C GLU A 444 -12.48 26.37 12.78
N VAL A 445 -13.15 25.78 11.78
CA VAL A 445 -13.77 24.45 11.88
C VAL A 445 -12.79 23.30 11.54
N LYS A 446 -11.48 23.60 11.53
CA LYS A 446 -10.37 22.65 11.27
C LYS A 446 -10.39 22.01 9.89
N ALA A 447 -11.08 22.58 8.91
CA ALA A 447 -11.01 22.14 7.53
C ALA A 447 -9.70 22.61 6.88
N ARG A 448 -9.07 21.74 6.09
CA ARG A 448 -7.88 22.07 5.27
C ARG A 448 -8.35 22.75 4.00
N VAL A 449 -7.98 24.00 3.84
CA VAL A 449 -8.48 24.87 2.77
C VAL A 449 -7.35 25.59 2.05
N GLU A 450 -7.48 25.67 0.73
CA GLU A 450 -6.65 26.51 -0.14
C GLU A 450 -7.52 27.56 -0.84
N VAL A 451 -6.95 28.74 -1.07
CA VAL A 451 -7.54 29.75 -1.95
C VAL A 451 -6.75 29.74 -3.26
N ASP A 452 -7.45 29.43 -4.35
CA ASP A 452 -6.85 29.43 -5.67
C ASP A 452 -6.61 30.87 -6.16
N ARG A 453 -5.35 31.21 -6.37
CA ARG A 453 -4.90 32.54 -6.82
C ARG A 453 -4.30 32.51 -8.23
N THR A 454 -4.50 31.42 -8.97
CA THR A 454 -3.90 31.29 -10.30
C THR A 454 -4.65 32.11 -11.34
N ASP A 455 -3.91 32.60 -12.32
CA ASP A 455 -4.40 33.43 -13.43
C ASP A 455 -4.94 32.57 -14.59
N GLU A 456 -5.57 31.44 -14.26
CA GLU A 456 -6.17 30.52 -15.21
C GLU A 456 -7.69 30.73 -15.33
N THR A 457 -8.25 30.28 -16.44
CA THR A 457 -9.71 30.29 -16.60
C THR A 457 -10.38 29.45 -15.52
N LEU A 458 -11.60 29.82 -15.12
CA LEU A 458 -12.38 29.10 -14.11
C LEU A 458 -12.48 27.60 -14.43
N SER A 459 -12.71 27.24 -15.69
CA SER A 459 -12.82 25.83 -16.11
C SER A 459 -11.52 25.06 -15.90
N LYS A 460 -10.35 25.66 -16.18
CA LYS A 460 -9.05 25.01 -15.92
C LYS A 460 -8.80 24.83 -14.42
N ARG A 461 -9.12 25.85 -13.62
CA ARG A 461 -8.97 25.81 -12.14
C ARG A 461 -9.84 24.73 -11.52
N ILE A 462 -11.10 24.59 -11.99
CA ILE A 462 -12.03 23.54 -11.55
C ILE A 462 -11.50 22.16 -11.97
N LYS A 463 -11.05 22.00 -13.24
CA LYS A 463 -10.50 20.72 -13.71
C LYS A 463 -9.30 20.29 -12.87
N ARG A 464 -8.32 21.18 -12.69
CA ARG A 464 -7.13 20.91 -11.86
C ARG A 464 -7.50 20.49 -10.45
N ALA A 465 -8.47 21.15 -9.81
CA ALA A 465 -8.91 20.79 -8.48
C ALA A 465 -9.52 19.38 -8.41
N TYR A 466 -10.26 18.96 -9.44
CA TYR A 466 -10.77 17.60 -9.52
C TYR A 466 -9.68 16.56 -9.82
N ASP A 467 -8.71 16.91 -10.65
CA ASP A 467 -7.55 16.06 -10.94
C ASP A 467 -6.71 15.85 -9.67
N GLU A 468 -6.58 16.86 -8.81
CA GLU A 468 -5.95 16.78 -7.48
C GLU A 468 -6.81 16.07 -6.42
N GLY A 469 -7.98 15.53 -6.78
CA GLY A 469 -8.86 14.78 -5.89
C GLY A 469 -9.58 15.61 -4.82
N ILE A 470 -9.69 16.93 -4.96
CA ILE A 470 -10.34 17.81 -3.98
C ILE A 470 -11.84 17.56 -3.94
N PRO A 471 -12.43 17.29 -2.75
CA PRO A 471 -13.86 16.95 -2.66
C PRO A 471 -14.80 18.12 -2.86
N TYR A 472 -14.44 19.33 -2.40
CA TYR A 472 -15.33 20.50 -2.46
C TYR A 472 -14.64 21.73 -3.03
N LEU A 473 -15.32 22.41 -3.96
CA LEU A 473 -14.90 23.70 -4.51
C LEU A 473 -15.94 24.74 -4.16
N LEU A 474 -15.51 25.88 -3.64
CA LEU A 474 -16.36 27.04 -3.39
C LEU A 474 -16.06 28.09 -4.46
N VAL A 475 -16.93 28.22 -5.43
CA VAL A 475 -16.82 29.25 -6.48
C VAL A 475 -17.47 30.53 -5.99
N ILE A 476 -16.70 31.61 -6.01
CA ILE A 476 -17.09 32.89 -5.42
C ILE A 476 -17.09 33.98 -6.48
N GLY A 477 -18.28 34.50 -6.76
CA GLY A 477 -18.51 35.68 -7.58
C GLY A 477 -18.98 36.89 -6.76
N ARG A 478 -19.28 37.99 -7.43
CA ARG A 478 -19.79 39.21 -6.78
C ARG A 478 -21.09 38.96 -6.03
N ARG A 479 -22.01 38.19 -6.62
CA ARG A 479 -23.29 37.86 -6.01
C ARG A 479 -23.10 37.10 -4.69
N GLU A 480 -22.26 36.07 -4.68
CA GLU A 480 -21.97 35.33 -3.45
C GLU A 480 -21.36 36.22 -2.37
N ALA A 481 -20.47 37.16 -2.76
CA ALA A 481 -19.88 38.13 -1.82
C ALA A 481 -20.89 39.12 -1.25
N GLU A 482 -21.81 39.62 -2.06
CA GLU A 482 -22.87 40.56 -1.65
C GLU A 482 -23.93 39.89 -0.76
N GLU A 483 -24.31 38.64 -1.07
CA GLU A 483 -25.33 37.88 -0.36
C GLU A 483 -24.79 37.09 0.85
N GLY A 484 -23.48 37.02 1.06
CA GLY A 484 -22.86 36.22 2.12
C GLY A 484 -23.01 34.70 1.90
N THR A 485 -23.13 34.28 0.65
CA THR A 485 -23.34 32.89 0.25
C THR A 485 -22.12 32.31 -0.48
N VAL A 486 -22.21 31.02 -0.84
CA VAL A 486 -21.19 30.31 -1.66
C VAL A 486 -21.89 29.44 -2.70
N THR A 487 -21.26 29.28 -3.86
CA THR A 487 -21.64 28.23 -4.81
C THR A 487 -20.71 27.02 -4.57
N VAL A 488 -21.30 25.91 -4.11
CA VAL A 488 -20.58 24.69 -3.74
C VAL A 488 -20.61 23.71 -4.91
N ARG A 489 -19.44 23.26 -5.33
CA ARG A 489 -19.28 22.15 -6.28
C ARG A 489 -18.62 20.96 -5.60
N GLY A 490 -19.19 19.79 -5.80
CA GLY A 490 -18.62 18.51 -5.35
C GLY A 490 -18.15 17.64 -6.51
N ARG A 491 -17.56 16.52 -6.17
CA ARG A 491 -17.20 15.48 -7.14
C ARG A 491 -18.41 15.04 -7.96
N GLY A 492 -18.21 14.67 -9.23
CA GLY A 492 -19.32 14.28 -10.14
C GLY A 492 -20.10 15.44 -10.73
N ASN A 493 -19.54 16.65 -10.74
CA ASN A 493 -20.17 17.88 -11.30
C ASN A 493 -21.49 18.30 -10.61
N VAL A 494 -21.71 17.87 -9.38
CA VAL A 494 -22.85 18.32 -8.59
C VAL A 494 -22.59 19.76 -8.12
N GLU A 495 -23.57 20.66 -8.33
CA GLU A 495 -23.46 22.08 -7.96
C GLU A 495 -24.69 22.51 -7.14
N VAL A 496 -24.46 23.24 -6.05
CA VAL A 496 -25.49 23.88 -5.24
C VAL A 496 -25.14 25.36 -5.10
N LYS A 497 -26.01 26.24 -5.57
CA LYS A 497 -25.82 27.72 -5.56
C LYS A 497 -26.49 28.39 -4.38
N GLY A 498 -25.99 29.56 -3.97
CA GLY A 498 -26.61 30.40 -2.96
C GLY A 498 -26.64 29.75 -1.57
N VAL A 499 -25.67 28.92 -1.25
CA VAL A 499 -25.61 28.25 0.05
C VAL A 499 -25.09 29.21 1.10
N PRO A 500 -25.85 29.46 2.20
CA PRO A 500 -25.34 30.25 3.31
C PRO A 500 -24.04 29.65 3.87
N LEU A 501 -22.99 30.46 4.01
CA LEU A 501 -21.68 29.97 4.45
C LEU A 501 -21.77 29.18 5.76
N LYS A 502 -22.59 29.64 6.73
CA LYS A 502 -22.77 28.92 8.00
C LYS A 502 -23.30 27.49 7.81
N LYS A 503 -24.22 27.28 6.85
CA LYS A 503 -24.78 25.95 6.57
C LYS A 503 -23.70 25.02 6.02
N PHE A 504 -22.84 25.51 5.10
CA PHE A 504 -21.71 24.74 4.59
C PHE A 504 -20.71 24.41 5.68
N LEU A 505 -20.33 25.39 6.54
CA LEU A 505 -19.38 25.17 7.64
C LEU A 505 -19.88 24.11 8.63
N SER A 506 -21.18 24.12 9.00
CA SER A 506 -21.75 23.07 9.85
C SER A 506 -21.69 21.71 9.17
N ALA A 507 -22.14 21.62 7.92
CA ALA A 507 -22.20 20.35 7.20
C ALA A 507 -20.82 19.70 7.02
N ILE A 508 -19.79 20.47 6.64
CA ILE A 508 -18.43 19.94 6.48
C ILE A 508 -17.81 19.59 7.84
N SER A 509 -18.06 20.36 8.89
CA SER A 509 -17.58 20.04 10.23
C SER A 509 -18.12 18.68 10.70
N ASP A 510 -19.42 18.41 10.48
CA ASP A 510 -20.05 17.14 10.83
C ASP A 510 -19.47 15.97 10.01
N GLU A 511 -19.27 16.17 8.69
CA GLU A 511 -18.64 15.14 7.82
C GLU A 511 -17.24 14.77 8.29
N LEU A 512 -16.44 15.79 8.61
CA LEU A 512 -15.06 15.59 9.09
C LEU A 512 -15.01 14.93 10.47
N ALA A 513 -15.86 15.35 11.40
CA ALA A 513 -15.94 14.81 12.75
C ALA A 513 -16.35 13.32 12.74
N ASN A 514 -17.28 12.94 11.87
CA ASN A 514 -17.75 11.56 11.71
C ASN A 514 -16.84 10.70 10.83
N ARG A 515 -15.79 11.28 10.21
CA ARG A 515 -14.93 10.58 9.23
C ARG A 515 -15.75 9.79 8.21
N GLU A 516 -16.68 10.48 7.56
CA GLU A 516 -17.54 9.86 6.56
C GLU A 516 -16.72 9.25 5.42
N LEU A 517 -17.10 8.05 4.97
CA LEU A 517 -16.42 7.36 3.89
C LEU A 517 -16.60 8.06 2.53
N HIS A 518 -17.79 8.63 2.34
CA HIS A 518 -18.16 9.38 1.14
C HIS A 518 -18.45 10.85 1.48
N PRO A 519 -18.22 11.79 0.54
CA PRO A 519 -18.56 13.19 0.74
C PRO A 519 -20.08 13.38 0.92
N THR A 520 -20.51 13.77 2.13
CA THR A 520 -21.95 13.95 2.50
C THR A 520 -22.39 15.39 2.64
N THR A 521 -21.45 16.34 2.64
CA THR A 521 -21.74 17.78 2.83
C THR A 521 -22.76 18.30 1.82
N LEU A 522 -22.68 17.89 0.53
CA LEU A 522 -23.64 18.33 -0.49
C LEU A 522 -25.07 17.87 -0.23
N GLU A 523 -25.26 16.71 0.34
CA GLU A 523 -26.59 16.19 0.69
C GLU A 523 -27.19 16.98 1.85
N ARG A 524 -26.38 17.39 2.81
CA ARG A 524 -26.77 18.14 4.00
C ARG A 524 -27.08 19.61 3.71
N ILE A 525 -26.53 20.17 2.62
CA ILE A 525 -26.75 21.57 2.26
C ILE A 525 -27.87 21.79 1.22
N LYS A 526 -28.30 20.75 0.53
CA LYS A 526 -29.50 20.78 -0.31
C LYS A 526 -30.73 20.95 0.58
#